data_aa8e46e39045ee5a26588f25e8e13b64
#
_entry.id   aa8e46e39045ee5a26588f25e8e13b64
#
_cell.length_a   1.000
_cell.length_b   1.000
_cell.length_c   1.000
_cell.angle_alpha   90.00
_cell.angle_beta   90.00
_cell.angle_gamma   90.00
#
_symmetry.space_group_name_H-M   'P 1'
#
loop_
_entity.id
_entity.type
_entity.pdbx_description
1 polymer ?
#
loop_
_entity_poly.entity_id
_entity_poly.type
_entity_poly.pdbx_seq_one_letter_code
_entity_poly.pdbx_strand_id
1 'polypeptide(L)'
;MNLHFETPNLLLRPRTLEHFEACIAMDLDPQVTRYLPGPWDGGEEHRNFVRSRIERDFGESCGYWAIFAKSAPEEFLGWVSFIPYEAVGPELEMGWRLVRRAWGKGIASEAARRIVEHAFLGAGVERIVADAHALNAGSLAVARKVGFRFVRDGEFEGLPSKFFEMTRADFDARRR
;
A
#
# COMPACT_ATOMS: atom_id res chain seq x y z
N MET A 1 -8.92 -11.40 -8.29
CA MET A 1 -9.61 -10.62 -7.23
C MET A 1 -10.52 -9.59 -7.87
N ASN A 2 -11.77 -9.44 -7.38
CA ASN A 2 -12.74 -8.47 -7.94
C ASN A 2 -13.40 -7.61 -6.83
N LEU A 3 -12.68 -7.35 -5.73
CA LEU A 3 -13.19 -6.57 -4.61
C LEU A 3 -12.99 -5.08 -4.86
N HIS A 4 -14.09 -4.34 -4.90
CA HIS A 4 -14.10 -2.89 -4.96
C HIS A 4 -14.46 -2.34 -3.58
N PHE A 5 -13.80 -1.28 -3.16
CA PHE A 5 -14.12 -0.62 -1.91
C PHE A 5 -14.36 0.87 -2.13
N GLU A 6 -15.18 1.42 -1.26
CA GLU A 6 -15.43 2.85 -1.18
C GLU A 6 -15.17 3.36 0.23
N THR A 7 -14.80 4.61 0.30
CA THR A 7 -14.69 5.40 1.51
C THR A 7 -15.52 6.68 1.34
N PRO A 8 -15.60 7.59 2.31
CA PRO A 8 -16.26 8.88 2.09
C PRO A 8 -15.75 9.63 0.87
N ASN A 9 -14.44 9.62 0.59
CA ASN A 9 -13.84 10.43 -0.47
C ASN A 9 -13.21 9.62 -1.62
N LEU A 10 -12.98 8.31 -1.45
CA LEU A 10 -12.19 7.51 -2.39
C LEU A 10 -12.96 6.32 -2.97
N LEU A 11 -12.54 5.95 -4.18
CA LEU A 11 -12.85 4.67 -4.83
C LEU A 11 -11.55 3.84 -4.87
N LEU A 12 -11.62 2.60 -4.39
CA LEU A 12 -10.52 1.64 -4.42
C LEU A 12 -10.93 0.51 -5.38
N ARG A 13 -10.29 0.47 -6.55
CA ARG A 13 -10.57 -0.50 -7.61
C ARG A 13 -9.40 -1.50 -7.71
N PRO A 14 -9.64 -2.79 -7.98
CA PRO A 14 -8.56 -3.73 -8.25
C PRO A 14 -7.57 -3.14 -9.26
N ARG A 15 -6.27 -3.18 -8.95
CA ARG A 15 -5.23 -2.69 -9.86
C ARG A 15 -5.07 -3.69 -11.01
N THR A 16 -5.28 -3.22 -12.23
CA THR A 16 -5.20 -4.00 -13.48
C THR A 16 -4.15 -3.42 -14.42
N LEU A 17 -3.93 -4.08 -15.55
CA LEU A 17 -3.03 -3.58 -16.61
C LEU A 17 -3.46 -2.22 -17.19
N GLU A 18 -4.74 -1.83 -17.05
CA GLU A 18 -5.21 -0.49 -17.41
C GLU A 18 -4.50 0.62 -16.61
N HIS A 19 -4.04 0.28 -15.39
CA HIS A 19 -3.32 1.21 -14.51
C HIS A 19 -1.79 1.14 -14.68
N PHE A 20 -1.29 0.28 -15.58
CA PHE A 20 0.14 0.00 -15.70
C PHE A 20 0.96 1.24 -16.00
N GLU A 21 0.60 2.02 -17.04
CA GLU A 21 1.35 3.22 -17.41
C GLU A 21 1.26 4.32 -16.33
N ALA A 22 0.13 4.40 -15.62
CA ALA A 22 -0.01 5.32 -14.49
C ALA A 22 0.90 4.94 -13.31
N CYS A 23 1.09 3.64 -13.06
CA CYS A 23 2.05 3.15 -12.06
C CYS A 23 3.48 3.49 -12.46
N ILE A 24 3.87 3.24 -13.73
CA ILE A 24 5.20 3.60 -14.24
C ILE A 24 5.44 5.10 -14.12
N ALA A 25 4.49 5.93 -14.55
CA ALA A 25 4.60 7.39 -14.47
C ALA A 25 4.74 7.89 -13.02
N MET A 26 4.04 7.26 -12.07
CA MET A 26 4.18 7.56 -10.64
C MET A 26 5.59 7.21 -10.14
N ASP A 27 6.11 6.06 -10.51
CA ASP A 27 7.40 5.55 -10.04
C ASP A 27 8.59 6.29 -10.66
N LEU A 28 8.41 6.94 -11.81
CA LEU A 28 9.42 7.81 -12.43
C LEU A 28 9.63 9.14 -11.69
N ASP A 29 8.72 9.54 -10.78
CA ASP A 29 8.97 10.70 -9.93
C ASP A 29 10.00 10.33 -8.84
N PRO A 30 11.22 10.90 -8.87
CA PRO A 30 12.29 10.55 -7.93
C PRO A 30 11.96 10.87 -6.47
N GLN A 31 10.97 11.72 -6.22
CA GLN A 31 10.49 11.97 -4.84
C GLN A 31 9.60 10.81 -4.35
N VAL A 32 8.84 10.19 -5.24
CA VAL A 32 7.98 9.03 -4.91
C VAL A 32 8.84 7.82 -4.56
N THR A 33 9.89 7.58 -5.31
CA THR A 33 10.75 6.40 -5.18
C THR A 33 12.02 6.63 -4.34
N ARG A 34 12.20 7.84 -3.79
CA ARG A 34 13.39 8.26 -3.03
C ARG A 34 13.86 7.27 -1.96
N TYR A 35 12.95 6.57 -1.34
CA TYR A 35 13.19 5.68 -0.20
C TYR A 35 12.97 4.20 -0.54
N LEU A 36 12.91 3.86 -1.81
CA LEU A 36 12.63 2.52 -2.29
C LEU A 36 13.85 1.99 -3.07
N PRO A 37 14.23 0.73 -2.84
CA PRO A 37 15.22 0.09 -3.68
C PRO A 37 14.71 0.02 -5.13
N GLY A 38 15.58 0.40 -6.08
CA GLY A 38 15.22 0.44 -7.51
C GLY A 38 15.71 -0.78 -8.29
N PRO A 39 15.66 -0.72 -9.61
CA PRO A 39 15.54 0.49 -10.45
C PRO A 39 14.11 0.99 -10.67
N TRP A 40 13.93 2.32 -10.74
CA TRP A 40 12.64 2.98 -11.02
C TRP A 40 12.80 3.94 -12.22
N ASP A 41 13.44 3.45 -13.29
CA ASP A 41 13.87 4.23 -14.44
C ASP A 41 12.97 4.11 -15.69
N GLY A 42 11.88 3.31 -15.60
CA GLY A 42 11.00 3.01 -16.72
C GLY A 42 11.56 1.97 -17.69
N GLY A 43 12.75 1.44 -17.42
CA GLY A 43 13.39 0.38 -18.19
C GLY A 43 12.67 -0.98 -18.08
N GLU A 44 13.22 -1.98 -18.75
CA GLU A 44 12.59 -3.29 -18.85
C GLU A 44 12.41 -3.96 -17.47
N GLU A 45 13.42 -3.90 -16.61
CA GLU A 45 13.37 -4.48 -15.28
C GLU A 45 12.25 -3.88 -14.42
N HIS A 46 12.18 -2.54 -14.37
CA HIS A 46 11.11 -1.83 -13.66
C HIS A 46 9.72 -2.18 -14.22
N ARG A 47 9.57 -2.16 -15.55
CA ARG A 47 8.29 -2.48 -16.21
C ARG A 47 7.86 -3.92 -15.94
N ASN A 48 8.79 -4.87 -16.00
CA ASN A 48 8.53 -6.28 -15.69
C ASN A 48 8.15 -6.47 -14.23
N PHE A 49 8.81 -5.78 -13.29
CA PHE A 49 8.44 -5.81 -11.87
C PHE A 49 7.00 -5.33 -11.66
N VAL A 50 6.63 -4.16 -12.18
CA VAL A 50 5.28 -3.61 -12.02
C VAL A 50 4.23 -4.52 -12.66
N ARG A 51 4.50 -5.04 -13.87
CA ARG A 51 3.62 -5.99 -14.57
C ARG A 51 3.40 -7.26 -13.75
N SER A 52 4.47 -7.87 -13.26
CA SER A 52 4.41 -9.09 -12.47
C SER A 52 3.57 -8.92 -11.18
N ARG A 53 3.65 -7.74 -10.55
CA ARG A 53 2.85 -7.39 -9.37
C ARG A 53 1.37 -7.11 -9.70
N ILE A 54 1.05 -6.73 -10.92
CA ILE A 54 -0.33 -6.54 -11.37
C ILE A 54 -0.97 -7.89 -11.75
N GLU A 55 -0.24 -8.74 -12.46
CA GLU A 55 -0.75 -10.00 -13.00
C GLU A 55 -0.76 -11.15 -11.99
N ARG A 56 -0.01 -10.99 -10.88
CA ARG A 56 0.07 -12.04 -9.86
C ARG A 56 -1.26 -12.22 -9.13
N ASP A 57 -1.70 -13.46 -9.03
CA ASP A 57 -2.81 -13.82 -8.17
C ASP A 57 -2.33 -13.98 -6.71
N PHE A 58 -2.89 -13.17 -5.83
CA PHE A 58 -2.64 -13.21 -4.39
C PHE A 58 -3.78 -13.89 -3.60
N GLY A 59 -4.76 -14.48 -4.31
CA GLY A 59 -5.94 -15.08 -3.72
C GLY A 59 -7.13 -14.09 -3.60
N GLU A 60 -8.23 -14.56 -3.03
CA GLU A 60 -9.51 -13.84 -3.05
C GLU A 60 -9.49 -12.55 -2.20
N SER A 61 -8.76 -12.53 -1.11
CA SER A 61 -8.76 -11.41 -0.14
C SER A 61 -7.59 -10.46 -0.24
N CYS A 62 -6.53 -10.84 -0.98
CA CYS A 62 -5.28 -10.09 -1.09
C CYS A 62 -5.12 -9.45 -2.47
N GLY A 63 -4.35 -8.38 -2.55
CA GLY A 63 -4.00 -7.73 -3.82
C GLY A 63 -3.67 -6.26 -3.69
N TYR A 64 -3.74 -5.59 -4.82
CA TYR A 64 -3.52 -4.15 -4.95
C TYR A 64 -4.80 -3.46 -5.41
N TRP A 65 -5.10 -2.30 -4.84
CA TRP A 65 -6.21 -1.43 -5.26
C TRP A 65 -5.67 -0.10 -5.72
N ALA A 66 -5.99 0.27 -6.96
CA ALA A 66 -5.79 1.60 -7.48
C ALA A 66 -6.75 2.58 -6.79
N ILE A 67 -6.25 3.75 -6.44
CA ILE A 67 -6.95 4.77 -5.65
C ILE A 67 -7.38 5.91 -6.57
N PHE A 68 -8.65 6.30 -6.48
CA PHE A 68 -9.24 7.43 -7.19
C PHE A 68 -10.03 8.29 -6.21
N ALA A 69 -10.07 9.60 -6.43
CA ALA A 69 -11.00 10.46 -5.71
C ALA A 69 -12.41 10.34 -6.31
N LYS A 70 -13.45 10.32 -5.47
CA LYS A 70 -14.86 10.34 -5.96
C LYS A 70 -15.17 11.57 -6.80
N SER A 71 -14.51 12.71 -6.52
CA SER A 71 -14.63 13.96 -7.28
C SER A 71 -13.92 13.93 -8.64
N ALA A 72 -13.00 12.98 -8.86
CA ALA A 72 -12.27 12.80 -10.11
C ALA A 72 -11.98 11.30 -10.33
N PRO A 73 -13.01 10.50 -10.68
CA PRO A 73 -12.97 9.04 -10.64
C PRO A 73 -12.08 8.41 -11.73
N GLU A 74 -11.57 9.20 -12.66
CA GLU A 74 -10.63 8.77 -13.71
C GLU A 74 -9.19 9.15 -13.39
N GLU A 75 -8.95 9.95 -12.32
CA GLU A 75 -7.62 10.41 -11.96
C GLU A 75 -6.93 9.43 -11.00
N PHE A 76 -5.94 8.70 -11.51
CA PHE A 76 -5.13 7.77 -10.70
C PHE A 76 -4.32 8.55 -9.66
N LEU A 77 -4.50 8.20 -8.39
CA LEU A 77 -3.81 8.82 -7.25
C LEU A 77 -2.71 7.96 -6.65
N GLY A 78 -2.66 6.69 -7.01
CA GLY A 78 -1.72 5.71 -6.48
C GLY A 78 -2.40 4.38 -6.19
N TRP A 79 -1.83 3.62 -5.26
CA TRP A 79 -2.37 2.33 -4.85
C TRP A 79 -2.16 2.05 -3.36
N VAL A 80 -2.97 1.15 -2.84
CA VAL A 80 -2.81 0.49 -1.54
C VAL A 80 -2.76 -1.00 -1.77
N SER A 81 -1.95 -1.73 -1.00
CA SER A 81 -1.82 -3.19 -1.10
C SER A 81 -2.10 -3.88 0.23
N PHE A 82 -2.60 -5.09 0.13
CA PHE A 82 -2.66 -6.07 1.19
C PHE A 82 -2.27 -7.42 0.56
N ILE A 83 -1.05 -7.89 0.80
CA ILE A 83 -0.45 -9.03 0.11
C ILE A 83 0.45 -9.81 1.08
N PRO A 84 0.85 -11.06 0.75
CA PRO A 84 1.95 -11.72 1.44
C PRO A 84 3.20 -10.85 1.44
N TYR A 85 3.91 -10.77 2.58
CA TYR A 85 5.13 -9.98 2.75
C TYR A 85 6.14 -10.31 1.63
N GLU A 86 6.70 -9.31 0.98
CA GLU A 86 7.53 -9.43 -0.23
C GLU A 86 6.87 -10.24 -1.38
N ALA A 87 5.55 -10.38 -1.36
CA ALA A 87 4.76 -11.28 -2.20
C ALA A 87 5.06 -12.78 -2.02
N VAL A 88 5.73 -13.17 -0.97
CA VAL A 88 6.10 -14.56 -0.62
C VAL A 88 5.36 -15.02 0.65
N GLY A 89 5.32 -14.20 1.68
CA GLY A 89 4.71 -14.52 2.98
C GLY A 89 5.69 -15.23 3.92
N PRO A 90 5.20 -15.89 4.98
CA PRO A 90 3.79 -16.14 5.32
C PRO A 90 3.04 -14.94 5.92
N GLU A 91 3.74 -13.91 6.41
CA GLU A 91 3.10 -12.72 6.97
C GLU A 91 2.33 -11.96 5.88
N LEU A 92 1.32 -11.20 6.28
CA LEU A 92 0.55 -10.34 5.39
C LEU A 92 0.95 -8.89 5.64
N GLU A 93 1.33 -8.19 4.58
CA GLU A 93 1.76 -6.81 4.64
C GLU A 93 0.75 -5.85 4.03
N MET A 94 0.77 -4.63 4.55
CA MET A 94 0.10 -3.50 3.96
C MET A 94 1.11 -2.49 3.45
N GLY A 95 0.93 -2.09 2.18
CA GLY A 95 1.73 -1.07 1.54
C GLY A 95 0.86 0.02 0.92
N TRP A 96 1.47 1.17 0.63
CA TRP A 96 0.83 2.28 -0.10
C TRP A 96 1.88 3.07 -0.87
N ARG A 97 1.47 3.58 -2.02
CA ARG A 97 2.25 4.53 -2.83
C ARG A 97 1.31 5.49 -3.54
N LEU A 98 1.60 6.77 -3.45
CA LEU A 98 0.79 7.81 -4.07
C LEU A 98 1.64 8.69 -4.99
N VAL A 99 1.03 9.19 -6.06
CA VAL A 99 1.58 10.31 -6.84
C VAL A 99 1.81 11.52 -5.92
N ARG A 100 2.87 12.28 -6.16
CA ARG A 100 3.28 13.38 -5.28
C ARG A 100 2.18 14.42 -5.02
N ARG A 101 1.38 14.76 -6.05
CA ARG A 101 0.26 15.71 -5.92
C ARG A 101 -0.85 15.26 -4.95
N ALA A 102 -0.90 13.98 -4.60
CA ALA A 102 -1.86 13.40 -3.66
C ALA A 102 -1.36 13.37 -2.20
N TRP A 103 -0.11 13.77 -1.95
CA TRP A 103 0.47 13.76 -0.60
C TRP A 103 -0.13 14.84 0.31
N GLY A 104 -0.06 14.61 1.62
CA GLY A 104 -0.52 15.57 2.62
C GLY A 104 -2.04 15.71 2.75
N LYS A 105 -2.83 15.03 1.93
CA LYS A 105 -4.29 15.15 1.85
C LYS A 105 -5.05 14.05 2.61
N GLY A 106 -4.35 13.18 3.35
CA GLY A 106 -4.97 12.08 4.09
C GLY A 106 -5.35 10.85 3.26
N ILE A 107 -5.14 10.88 1.94
CA ILE A 107 -5.58 9.84 0.98
C ILE A 107 -5.01 8.46 1.35
N ALA A 108 -3.69 8.35 1.59
CA ALA A 108 -3.08 7.06 1.97
C ALA A 108 -3.68 6.51 3.27
N SER A 109 -3.88 7.36 4.27
CA SER A 109 -4.45 6.94 5.55
C SER A 109 -5.91 6.50 5.43
N GLU A 110 -6.71 7.18 4.59
CA GLU A 110 -8.11 6.83 4.32
C GLU A 110 -8.20 5.49 3.60
N ALA A 111 -7.44 5.32 2.52
CA ALA A 111 -7.37 4.07 1.76
C ALA A 111 -6.89 2.89 2.62
N ALA A 112 -5.79 3.08 3.36
CA ALA A 112 -5.22 2.03 4.20
C ALA A 112 -6.18 1.60 5.32
N ARG A 113 -6.91 2.52 5.97
CA ARG A 113 -7.93 2.15 6.98
C ARG A 113 -9.01 1.26 6.38
N ARG A 114 -9.48 1.57 5.17
CA ARG A 114 -10.50 0.75 4.50
C ARG A 114 -10.01 -0.67 4.21
N ILE A 115 -8.74 -0.81 3.83
CA ILE A 115 -8.14 -2.12 3.59
C ILE A 115 -7.82 -2.86 4.91
N VAL A 116 -7.44 -2.15 5.98
CA VAL A 116 -7.32 -2.73 7.34
C VAL A 116 -8.65 -3.33 7.80
N GLU A 117 -9.77 -2.63 7.59
CA GLU A 117 -11.10 -3.17 7.89
C GLU A 117 -11.39 -4.44 7.09
N HIS A 118 -11.07 -4.44 5.79
CA HIS A 118 -11.20 -5.63 4.95
C HIS A 118 -10.35 -6.79 5.47
N ALA A 119 -9.10 -6.54 5.81
CA ALA A 119 -8.18 -7.57 6.30
C ALA A 119 -8.71 -8.24 7.58
N PHE A 120 -9.12 -7.45 8.58
CA PHE A 120 -9.59 -8.00 9.84
C PHE A 120 -11.02 -8.54 9.79
N LEU A 121 -11.96 -7.84 9.12
CA LEU A 121 -13.38 -8.22 9.12
C LEU A 121 -13.77 -9.12 7.96
N GLY A 122 -13.16 -8.92 6.79
CA GLY A 122 -13.45 -9.68 5.57
C GLY A 122 -12.58 -10.92 5.44
N ALA A 123 -11.26 -10.75 5.50
CA ALA A 123 -10.30 -11.85 5.37
C ALA A 123 -10.03 -12.60 6.68
N GLY A 124 -10.42 -12.06 7.82
CA GLY A 124 -10.32 -12.74 9.12
C GLY A 124 -8.90 -12.90 9.65
N VAL A 125 -7.96 -12.04 9.24
CA VAL A 125 -6.57 -12.16 9.66
C VAL A 125 -6.38 -11.76 11.12
N GLU A 126 -5.34 -12.30 11.76
CA GLU A 126 -5.00 -12.01 13.15
C GLU A 126 -3.93 -10.93 13.29
N ARG A 127 -3.14 -10.70 12.23
CA ARG A 127 -2.03 -9.75 12.24
C ARG A 127 -1.71 -9.26 10.84
N ILE A 128 -1.34 -7.98 10.74
CA ILE A 128 -0.82 -7.33 9.53
C ILE A 128 0.48 -6.65 9.90
N VAL A 129 1.47 -6.72 9.00
CA VAL A 129 2.74 -5.99 9.14
C VAL A 129 2.82 -4.86 8.10
N ALA A 130 3.70 -3.92 8.35
CA ALA A 130 4.11 -2.88 7.40
C ALA A 130 5.53 -2.45 7.73
N ASP A 131 6.27 -2.02 6.73
CA ASP A 131 7.54 -1.35 6.96
C ASP A 131 7.67 -0.08 6.10
N ALA A 132 8.58 0.77 6.50
CA ALA A 132 8.93 1.96 5.74
C ALA A 132 10.36 2.37 6.06
N HIS A 133 11.03 2.92 5.06
CA HIS A 133 12.36 3.50 5.24
C HIS A 133 12.38 4.47 6.42
N ALA A 134 13.42 4.40 7.27
CA ALA A 134 13.51 5.15 8.52
C ALA A 134 13.40 6.68 8.38
N LEU A 135 13.76 7.22 7.20
CA LEU A 135 13.66 8.65 6.88
C LEU A 135 12.39 9.03 6.13
N ASN A 136 11.51 8.07 5.78
CA ASN A 136 10.26 8.35 5.09
C ASN A 136 9.18 8.83 6.07
N ALA A 137 9.29 10.09 6.50
CA ALA A 137 8.38 10.69 7.47
C ALA A 137 6.90 10.60 7.05
N GLY A 138 6.62 10.68 5.73
CA GLY A 138 5.27 10.55 5.18
C GLY A 138 4.67 9.16 5.43
N SER A 139 5.37 8.10 5.06
CA SER A 139 4.90 6.72 5.29
C SER A 139 4.83 6.38 6.78
N LEU A 140 5.80 6.83 7.57
CA LEU A 140 5.78 6.64 9.03
C LEU A 140 4.56 7.33 9.68
N ALA A 141 4.17 8.51 9.20
CA ALA A 141 2.98 9.21 9.67
C ALA A 141 1.69 8.48 9.27
N VAL A 142 1.63 7.91 8.07
CA VAL A 142 0.49 7.08 7.61
C VAL A 142 0.35 5.85 8.50
N ALA A 143 1.42 5.08 8.71
CA ALA A 143 1.41 3.89 9.56
C ALA A 143 0.82 4.21 10.95
N ARG A 144 1.31 5.27 11.61
CA ARG A 144 0.80 5.69 12.93
C ARG A 144 -0.68 6.13 12.89
N LYS A 145 -1.08 6.92 11.87
CA LYS A 145 -2.47 7.40 11.72
C LYS A 145 -3.46 6.28 11.46
N VAL A 146 -3.04 5.24 10.73
CA VAL A 146 -3.84 4.05 10.48
C VAL A 146 -3.96 3.21 11.75
N GLY A 147 -2.92 3.22 12.59
CA GLY A 147 -2.91 2.57 13.88
C GLY A 147 -1.95 1.43 14.03
N PHE A 148 -1.02 1.31 13.12
CA PHE A 148 0.08 0.38 13.27
C PHE A 148 0.98 0.77 14.45
N ARG A 149 1.38 -0.23 15.22
CA ARG A 149 2.31 -0.10 16.32
C ARG A 149 3.74 -0.34 15.83
N PHE A 150 4.67 0.51 16.23
CA PHE A 150 6.10 0.30 15.98
C PHE A 150 6.58 -0.95 16.73
N VAL A 151 7.35 -1.78 16.05
CA VAL A 151 7.92 -3.01 16.60
C VAL A 151 9.44 -2.88 16.79
N ARG A 152 10.15 -2.52 15.74
CA ARG A 152 11.62 -2.47 15.77
C ARG A 152 12.18 -1.63 14.63
N ASP A 153 13.41 -1.18 14.80
CA ASP A 153 14.27 -0.76 13.70
C ASP A 153 14.92 -2.00 13.05
N GLY A 154 15.31 -1.87 11.78
CA GLY A 154 15.98 -2.94 11.03
C GLY A 154 16.36 -2.50 9.63
N GLU A 155 16.53 -3.45 8.74
CA GLU A 155 16.87 -3.21 7.34
C GLU A 155 15.88 -3.97 6.43
N PHE A 156 15.56 -3.35 5.30
CA PHE A 156 14.85 -3.96 4.18
C PHE A 156 15.67 -3.70 2.91
N GLU A 157 16.09 -4.77 2.23
CA GLU A 157 16.98 -4.72 1.04
C GLU A 157 18.20 -3.79 1.23
N GLY A 158 18.82 -3.86 2.41
CA GLY A 158 20.00 -3.04 2.77
C GLY A 158 19.68 -1.58 3.12
N LEU A 159 18.44 -1.17 3.16
CA LEU A 159 18.01 0.17 3.53
C LEU A 159 17.48 0.20 4.97
N PRO A 160 17.85 1.23 5.79
CA PRO A 160 17.35 1.34 7.15
C PRO A 160 15.84 1.52 7.18
N SER A 161 15.13 0.62 7.85
CA SER A 161 13.67 0.56 7.88
C SER A 161 13.11 0.45 9.29
N LYS A 162 11.90 0.93 9.47
CA LYS A 162 11.08 0.77 10.67
C LYS A 162 9.95 -0.20 10.39
N PHE A 163 9.84 -1.22 11.25
CA PHE A 163 8.84 -2.27 11.15
C PHE A 163 7.68 -2.00 12.10
N PHE A 164 6.49 -2.22 11.60
CA PHE A 164 5.23 -1.99 12.29
C PHE A 164 4.34 -3.23 12.20
N GLU A 165 3.42 -3.34 13.15
CA GLU A 165 2.36 -4.34 13.10
C GLU A 165 1.04 -3.79 13.60
N MET A 166 -0.05 -4.45 13.24
CA MET A 166 -1.36 -4.32 13.86
C MET A 166 -1.93 -5.71 14.08
N THR A 167 -2.31 -6.01 15.32
CA THR A 167 -2.98 -7.25 15.67
C THR A 167 -4.50 -7.06 15.66
N ARG A 168 -5.24 -8.18 15.66
CA ARG A 168 -6.70 -8.17 15.86
C ARG A 168 -7.09 -7.39 17.13
N ALA A 169 -6.39 -7.61 18.23
CA ALA A 169 -6.63 -6.91 19.47
C ALA A 169 -6.44 -5.39 19.37
N ASP A 170 -5.38 -4.95 18.67
CA ASP A 170 -5.14 -3.52 18.41
C ASP A 170 -6.26 -2.90 17.57
N PHE A 171 -6.74 -3.62 16.55
CA PHE A 171 -7.85 -3.20 15.70
C PHE A 171 -9.15 -3.09 16.47
N ASP A 172 -9.53 -4.11 17.25
CA ASP A 172 -10.76 -4.15 18.01
C ASP A 172 -10.81 -3.06 19.11
N ALA A 173 -9.66 -2.77 19.74
CA ALA A 173 -9.56 -1.72 20.77
C ALA A 173 -9.85 -0.31 20.20
N ARG A 174 -9.61 -0.08 18.90
CA ARG A 174 -9.85 1.22 18.24
C ARG A 174 -11.28 1.43 17.75
N ARG A 175 -12.09 0.38 17.76
CA ARG A 175 -13.50 0.43 17.34
C ARG A 175 -14.47 0.61 18.50
N ARG A 176 -13.95 0.56 19.72
CA ARG A 176 -14.74 0.83 20.96
C ARG A 176 -14.75 2.32 21.26
#